data_31e828c21f0e89f3014e10de689c3ed3
#
_entry.id   31e828c21f0e89f3014e10de689c3ed3
#
_cell.length_a   1.000
_cell.length_b   1.000
_cell.length_c   1.000
_cell.angle_alpha   90.00
_cell.angle_beta   90.00
_cell.angle_gamma   90.00
#
_symmetry.space_group_name_H-M   'P 1'
#
loop_
_entity.id
_entity.type
_entity.pdbx_description
1 polymer ?
#
loop_
_entity_poly.entity_id
_entity_poly.type
_entity_poly.pdbx_seq_one_letter_code
_entity_poly.pdbx_strand_id
1 'polypeptide(L)'
;MSAEAGSWFLVNASPDLPAQIEACPELQPRPHPRRNTPLAGVLLTNADLDHVLGLFCLREGGRLNLWASRAVRDTLDDCLGLTAVLEALCGTAWHEPPMAEFAPLAPAGSKSADLLCRAIDLGGAPPPFAKSERRCGRQSVAYQFTDRRTPHPGPLPQEREWQSVAYQFMDRQTGGRLLVAPDVGGLNEALLEALSSSDAVLFDGTFWSGDELQGVKPNAPEATEMGHLAIRDGSLGLLGKLAARRKIYIHINNTNPVLAPDSPERAAVESAGLVVGSDGLEFEL
;
A
#
# COMPACT_ATOMS: atom_id res chain seq x y z
N MET A 1 2.48 0.79 -11.64
CA MET A 1 2.02 1.95 -12.41
C MET A 1 3.18 2.60 -13.13
N SER A 2 2.97 3.09 -14.33
CA SER A 2 3.96 3.82 -15.11
C SER A 2 3.27 4.98 -15.83
N ALA A 3 3.89 6.15 -15.86
CA ALA A 3 3.52 7.27 -16.72
C ALA A 3 4.43 7.39 -17.95
N GLU A 4 5.58 6.70 -17.93
CA GLU A 4 6.51 6.63 -19.06
C GLU A 4 6.92 5.18 -19.32
N ALA A 5 7.12 4.84 -20.59
CA ALA A 5 7.57 3.50 -20.97
C ALA A 5 8.89 3.14 -20.25
N GLY A 6 8.84 2.20 -19.35
CA GLY A 6 9.99 1.62 -18.69
C GLY A 6 10.38 2.20 -17.33
N SER A 7 9.51 2.97 -16.69
CA SER A 7 9.67 3.40 -15.30
C SER A 7 8.43 3.04 -14.49
N TRP A 8 8.54 2.10 -13.55
CA TRP A 8 7.40 1.53 -12.83
C TRP A 8 7.46 1.85 -11.35
N PHE A 9 6.31 2.13 -10.76
CA PHE A 9 6.12 2.23 -9.31
C PHE A 9 5.20 1.12 -8.82
N LEU A 10 5.57 0.51 -7.71
CA LEU A 10 4.73 -0.44 -7.00
C LEU A 10 3.97 0.28 -5.87
N VAL A 11 2.77 -0.18 -5.57
CA VAL A 11 2.09 0.10 -4.32
C VAL A 11 2.08 -1.19 -3.53
N ASN A 12 2.75 -1.17 -2.39
CA ASN A 12 3.08 -2.32 -1.56
C ASN A 12 3.98 -3.36 -2.25
N ALA A 13 4.49 -4.29 -1.48
CA ALA A 13 5.36 -5.38 -1.92
C ALA A 13 5.01 -6.65 -1.16
N SER A 14 4.04 -7.42 -1.68
CA SER A 14 3.61 -8.68 -1.08
C SER A 14 4.69 -9.76 -1.15
N PRO A 15 4.59 -10.84 -0.36
CA PRO A 15 5.48 -12.00 -0.48
C PRO A 15 5.50 -12.62 -1.87
N ASP A 16 4.42 -12.46 -2.65
CA ASP A 16 4.26 -13.00 -4.00
C ASP A 16 4.92 -12.13 -5.09
N LEU A 17 5.47 -10.98 -4.71
CA LEU A 17 6.08 -10.03 -5.65
C LEU A 17 7.08 -10.66 -6.64
N PRO A 18 7.95 -11.61 -6.28
CA PRO A 18 8.83 -12.26 -7.25
C PRO A 18 8.07 -12.95 -8.37
N ALA A 19 6.99 -13.68 -8.05
CA ALA A 19 6.16 -14.34 -9.04
C ALA A 19 5.40 -13.33 -9.93
N GLN A 20 4.95 -12.22 -9.34
CA GLN A 20 4.28 -11.14 -10.07
C GLN A 20 5.24 -10.44 -11.06
N ILE A 21 6.49 -10.19 -10.65
CA ILE A 21 7.52 -9.64 -11.54
C ILE A 21 7.84 -10.64 -12.67
N GLU A 22 7.93 -11.93 -12.37
CA GLU A 22 8.21 -12.95 -13.37
C GLU A 22 7.07 -13.08 -14.39
N ALA A 23 5.83 -12.92 -13.95
CA ALA A 23 4.64 -12.97 -14.80
C ALA A 23 4.42 -11.71 -15.66
N CYS A 24 5.06 -10.56 -15.31
CA CYS A 24 4.87 -9.27 -15.99
C CYS A 24 6.16 -8.89 -16.77
N PRO A 25 6.19 -9.04 -18.09
CA PRO A 25 7.39 -8.74 -18.90
C PRO A 25 7.91 -7.32 -18.73
N GLU A 26 7.04 -6.35 -18.50
CA GLU A 26 7.35 -4.94 -18.33
C GLU A 26 8.14 -4.65 -17.04
N LEU A 27 7.98 -5.52 -16.03
CA LEU A 27 8.69 -5.44 -14.75
C LEU A 27 9.99 -6.20 -14.73
N GLN A 28 10.27 -7.01 -15.77
CA GLN A 28 11.49 -7.78 -15.83
C GLN A 28 12.71 -6.92 -16.17
N PRO A 29 13.91 -7.30 -15.67
CA PRO A 29 15.14 -6.61 -16.00
C PRO A 29 15.43 -6.60 -17.49
N ARG A 30 15.93 -5.50 -18.01
CA ARG A 30 16.39 -5.41 -19.41
C ARG A 30 17.73 -6.11 -19.59
N PRO A 31 18.09 -6.55 -20.82
CA PRO A 31 19.38 -7.19 -21.09
C PRO A 31 20.59 -6.31 -20.71
N HIS A 32 20.45 -4.98 -20.80
CA HIS A 32 21.49 -4.01 -20.50
C HIS A 32 20.95 -2.77 -19.77
N PRO A 33 21.70 -2.19 -18.82
CA PRO A 33 22.92 -2.75 -18.19
C PRO A 33 22.59 -3.99 -17.35
N ARG A 34 23.60 -4.81 -17.02
CA ARG A 34 23.40 -5.93 -16.08
C ARG A 34 22.95 -5.41 -14.72
N ARG A 35 22.12 -6.19 -14.01
CA ARG A 35 21.56 -5.82 -12.69
C ARG A 35 20.81 -4.49 -12.74
N ASN A 36 19.86 -4.38 -13.62
CA ASN A 36 18.93 -3.27 -13.69
C ASN A 36 17.54 -3.72 -13.29
N THR A 37 16.71 -2.75 -12.98
CA THR A 37 15.28 -2.95 -12.75
C THR A 37 14.52 -1.80 -13.38
N PRO A 38 13.34 -2.03 -13.97
CA PRO A 38 12.46 -0.97 -14.41
C PRO A 38 11.71 -0.30 -13.25
N LEU A 39 11.84 -0.85 -12.01
CA LEU A 39 11.18 -0.30 -10.83
C LEU A 39 11.88 1.00 -10.38
N ALA A 40 11.15 2.10 -10.43
CA ALA A 40 11.61 3.41 -9.96
C ALA A 40 11.46 3.53 -8.43
N GLY A 41 10.50 2.81 -7.83
CA GLY A 41 10.32 2.78 -6.40
C GLY A 41 9.05 2.07 -5.93
N VAL A 42 8.87 2.02 -4.62
CA VAL A 42 7.73 1.39 -3.95
C VAL A 42 7.08 2.37 -2.98
N LEU A 43 5.77 2.46 -3.04
CA LEU A 43 4.96 3.23 -2.10
C LEU A 43 4.31 2.26 -1.12
N LEU A 44 4.49 2.46 0.17
CA LEU A 44 3.92 1.63 1.22
C LEU A 44 2.69 2.31 1.81
N THR A 45 1.57 1.60 1.85
CA THR A 45 0.33 2.11 2.45
C THR A 45 0.35 2.00 3.96
N ASN A 46 0.91 0.92 4.49
CA ASN A 46 1.08 0.66 5.92
C ASN A 46 2.30 -0.27 6.16
N ALA A 47 2.46 -0.76 7.38
CA ALA A 47 3.57 -1.62 7.77
C ALA A 47 3.20 -3.11 7.89
N ASP A 48 2.04 -3.56 7.41
CA ASP A 48 1.64 -4.96 7.48
C ASP A 48 2.58 -5.87 6.67
N LEU A 49 2.79 -7.09 7.16
CA LEU A 49 3.81 -7.99 6.60
C LEU A 49 3.53 -8.38 5.15
N ASP A 50 2.28 -8.57 4.80
CA ASP A 50 1.84 -8.85 3.43
C ASP A 50 2.04 -7.67 2.46
N HIS A 51 2.25 -6.46 2.99
CA HIS A 51 2.58 -5.27 2.20
C HIS A 51 4.06 -5.00 2.05
N VAL A 52 4.92 -5.61 2.85
CA VAL A 52 6.33 -5.20 2.93
C VAL A 52 7.34 -6.33 2.75
N LEU A 53 6.96 -7.60 2.94
CA LEU A 53 7.92 -8.71 2.90
C LEU A 53 8.57 -8.89 1.52
N GLY A 54 7.89 -8.55 0.44
CA GLY A 54 8.44 -8.58 -0.91
C GLY A 54 9.61 -7.61 -1.15
N LEU A 55 9.77 -6.57 -0.29
CA LEU A 55 10.90 -5.66 -0.38
C LEU A 55 12.25 -6.36 -0.28
N PHE A 56 12.35 -7.43 0.49
CA PHE A 56 13.60 -8.21 0.61
C PHE A 56 14.02 -8.91 -0.67
N CYS A 57 13.12 -9.02 -1.64
CA CYS A 57 13.40 -9.56 -2.98
C CYS A 57 13.90 -8.50 -3.96
N LEU A 58 13.72 -7.21 -3.65
CA LEU A 58 14.06 -6.07 -4.52
C LEU A 58 15.50 -5.59 -4.27
N ARG A 59 16.48 -6.42 -4.58
CA ARG A 59 17.91 -6.13 -4.35
C ARG A 59 18.71 -5.92 -5.63
N GLU A 60 18.04 -5.95 -6.77
CA GLU A 60 18.68 -5.73 -8.07
C GLU A 60 18.59 -4.24 -8.46
N GLY A 61 19.50 -3.78 -9.26
CA GLY A 61 19.44 -2.47 -9.90
C GLY A 61 19.96 -1.27 -9.11
N GLY A 62 20.26 -1.37 -7.84
CA GLY A 62 20.82 -0.27 -7.05
C GLY A 62 19.92 0.17 -5.90
N ARG A 63 20.03 1.45 -5.51
CA ARG A 63 19.33 1.99 -4.34
C ARG A 63 17.82 1.97 -4.52
N LEU A 64 17.10 1.38 -3.56
CA LEU A 64 15.65 1.27 -3.58
C LEU A 64 15.00 2.56 -3.04
N ASN A 65 14.16 3.20 -3.84
CA ASN A 65 13.36 4.35 -3.41
C ASN A 65 12.08 3.86 -2.75
N LEU A 66 11.82 4.28 -1.52
CA LEU A 66 10.66 3.91 -0.72
C LEU A 66 9.90 5.16 -0.29
N TRP A 67 8.60 5.20 -0.56
CA TRP A 67 7.69 6.23 -0.05
C TRP A 67 6.83 5.62 1.04
N ALA A 68 6.86 6.22 2.21
CA ALA A 68 6.02 5.84 3.34
C ALA A 68 5.82 7.02 4.28
N SER A 69 4.75 7.00 5.06
CA SER A 69 4.62 7.91 6.19
C SER A 69 5.75 7.65 7.19
N ARG A 70 6.06 8.66 7.99
CA ARG A 70 7.07 8.52 9.04
C ARG A 70 6.73 7.38 10.00
N ALA A 71 5.45 7.27 10.40
CA ALA A 71 4.99 6.22 11.31
C ALA A 71 5.20 4.81 10.74
N VAL A 72 4.90 4.60 9.46
CA VAL A 72 5.14 3.32 8.76
C VAL A 72 6.63 3.01 8.74
N ARG A 73 7.46 3.96 8.35
CA ARG A 73 8.92 3.79 8.33
C ARG A 73 9.47 3.45 9.72
N ASP A 74 9.11 4.25 10.74
CA ASP A 74 9.60 4.04 12.11
C ASP A 74 9.16 2.66 12.64
N THR A 75 7.93 2.23 12.36
CA THR A 75 7.45 0.89 12.68
C THR A 75 8.29 -0.22 12.02
N LEU A 76 8.60 -0.08 10.75
CA LEU A 76 9.40 -1.06 10.00
C LEU A 76 10.86 -1.10 10.49
N ASP A 77 11.42 0.05 10.85
CA ASP A 77 12.79 0.13 11.35
C ASP A 77 12.90 -0.38 12.79
N ASP A 78 12.01 0.05 13.67
CA ASP A 78 12.07 -0.32 15.09
C ASP A 78 11.71 -1.80 15.35
N CYS A 79 10.77 -2.35 14.57
CA CYS A 79 10.25 -3.69 14.82
C CYS A 79 10.86 -4.78 13.93
N LEU A 80 11.26 -4.45 12.71
CA LEU A 80 11.79 -5.40 11.73
C LEU A 80 13.25 -5.14 11.36
N GLY A 81 13.80 -3.96 11.69
CA GLY A 81 15.13 -3.56 11.24
C GLY A 81 15.24 -3.46 9.72
N LEU A 82 14.14 -3.15 9.03
CA LEU A 82 14.01 -3.24 7.58
C LEU A 82 15.08 -2.41 6.86
N THR A 83 15.26 -1.15 7.24
CA THR A 83 16.27 -0.28 6.62
C THR A 83 17.67 -0.87 6.75
N ALA A 84 18.03 -1.39 7.92
CA ALA A 84 19.36 -1.96 8.12
C ALA A 84 19.63 -3.17 7.21
N VAL A 85 18.63 -4.02 7.01
CA VAL A 85 18.74 -5.18 6.11
C VAL A 85 18.85 -4.73 4.65
N LEU A 86 18.00 -3.81 4.21
CA LEU A 86 18.01 -3.31 2.84
C LEU A 86 19.27 -2.50 2.52
N GLU A 87 19.78 -1.71 3.46
CA GLU A 87 21.06 -0.98 3.30
C GLU A 87 22.24 -1.95 3.08
N ALA A 88 22.23 -3.10 3.75
CA ALA A 88 23.26 -4.13 3.55
C ALA A 88 23.16 -4.83 2.17
N LEU A 89 22.00 -4.81 1.53
CA LEU A 89 21.75 -5.48 0.25
C LEU A 89 21.88 -4.55 -0.96
N CYS A 90 21.16 -3.43 -0.97
CA CYS A 90 21.07 -2.54 -2.13
C CYS A 90 21.11 -1.05 -1.79
N GLY A 91 20.95 -0.71 -0.51
CA GLY A 91 20.73 0.66 -0.05
C GLY A 91 19.29 1.13 -0.26
N THR A 92 18.89 2.12 0.55
CA THR A 92 17.54 2.69 0.52
C THR A 92 17.55 4.20 0.41
N ALA A 93 16.53 4.77 -0.18
CA ALA A 93 16.22 6.19 -0.13
C ALA A 93 14.75 6.35 0.29
N TRP A 94 14.54 6.83 1.51
CA TRP A 94 13.21 7.08 2.05
C TRP A 94 12.70 8.45 1.65
N HIS A 95 11.44 8.51 1.28
CA HIS A 95 10.72 9.71 0.90
C HIS A 95 9.38 9.75 1.67
N GLU A 96 9.00 10.91 2.13
CA GLU A 96 7.65 11.12 2.66
C GLU A 96 6.70 11.44 1.50
N PRO A 97 5.56 10.76 1.38
CA PRO A 97 4.59 11.07 0.34
C PRO A 97 3.92 12.42 0.62
N PRO A 98 3.61 13.20 -0.42
CA PRO A 98 2.86 14.45 -0.25
C PRO A 98 1.42 14.13 0.23
N MET A 99 0.93 14.85 1.28
CA MET A 99 -0.34 14.52 1.91
C MET A 99 -1.53 15.37 1.43
N ALA A 100 -1.35 16.65 1.25
CA ALA A 100 -2.48 17.54 0.94
C ALA A 100 -2.67 17.74 -0.58
N GLU A 101 -1.59 17.91 -1.29
CA GLU A 101 -1.59 18.28 -2.70
C GLU A 101 -0.84 17.27 -3.55
N PHE A 102 -1.19 17.20 -4.82
CA PHE A 102 -0.44 16.38 -5.77
C PHE A 102 0.97 16.92 -5.96
N ALA A 103 1.97 16.06 -5.81
CA ALA A 103 3.35 16.37 -6.15
C ALA A 103 3.95 15.29 -7.05
N PRO A 104 5.02 15.63 -7.81
CA PRO A 104 5.68 14.69 -8.69
C PRO A 104 6.17 13.45 -7.97
N LEU A 105 5.81 12.27 -8.47
CA LEU A 105 6.33 11.00 -8.02
C LEU A 105 7.56 10.64 -8.84
N ALA A 106 8.73 11.01 -8.35
CA ALA A 106 9.98 10.76 -9.05
C ALA A 106 11.13 10.57 -8.06
N PRO A 107 12.07 9.63 -8.31
CA PRO A 107 13.31 9.57 -7.56
C PRO A 107 14.11 10.86 -7.68
N ALA A 108 14.91 11.18 -6.67
CA ALA A 108 15.75 12.36 -6.67
C ALA A 108 16.66 12.40 -7.92
N GLY A 109 16.60 13.49 -8.67
CA GLY A 109 17.39 13.67 -9.91
C GLY A 109 16.72 13.13 -11.18
N SER A 110 15.52 12.58 -11.12
CA SER A 110 14.72 12.23 -12.30
C SER A 110 14.27 13.50 -13.04
N LYS A 111 14.23 13.40 -14.37
CA LYS A 111 13.77 14.51 -15.23
C LYS A 111 12.27 14.42 -15.54
N SER A 112 11.65 13.27 -15.31
CA SER A 112 10.24 13.06 -15.59
C SER A 112 9.40 13.25 -14.33
N ALA A 113 8.31 13.97 -14.50
CA ALA A 113 7.37 14.32 -13.45
C ALA A 113 5.92 14.21 -13.95
N ASP A 114 5.67 13.26 -14.86
CA ASP A 114 4.35 13.10 -15.47
C ASP A 114 3.37 12.38 -14.55
N LEU A 115 3.86 11.51 -13.66
CA LEU A 115 3.05 10.90 -12.63
C LEU A 115 3.11 11.75 -11.35
N LEU A 116 1.97 12.25 -10.94
CA LEU A 116 1.79 12.93 -9.67
C LEU A 116 1.13 11.99 -8.67
N CYS A 117 1.43 12.15 -7.38
CA CYS A 117 0.73 11.42 -6.32
C CYS A 117 0.43 12.33 -5.14
N ARG A 118 -0.56 11.95 -4.35
CA ARG A 118 -0.79 12.39 -2.98
C ARG A 118 -1.18 11.20 -2.12
N ALA A 119 -0.85 11.23 -0.85
CA ALA A 119 -1.32 10.28 0.14
C ALA A 119 -2.53 10.85 0.89
N ILE A 120 -3.41 9.98 1.32
CA ILE A 120 -4.64 10.28 2.06
C ILE A 120 -4.57 9.50 3.36
N ASP A 121 -4.62 10.18 4.49
CA ASP A 121 -4.64 9.55 5.80
C ASP A 121 -5.93 8.73 5.98
N LEU A 122 -5.77 7.45 6.24
CA LEU A 122 -6.87 6.54 6.57
C LEU A 122 -6.97 6.30 8.08
N GLY A 123 -6.06 6.88 8.87
CA GLY A 123 -5.94 6.59 10.29
C GLY A 123 -5.33 5.22 10.52
N GLY A 124 -6.04 4.37 11.25
CA GLY A 124 -5.60 3.01 11.54
C GLY A 124 -4.75 2.89 12.80
N ALA A 125 -4.35 1.65 13.08
CA ALA A 125 -3.48 1.28 14.17
C ALA A 125 -2.24 0.58 13.61
N PRO A 126 -1.10 0.63 14.33
CA PRO A 126 0.08 -0.12 13.90
C PRO A 126 -0.22 -1.63 13.88
N PRO A 127 0.49 -2.40 13.06
CA PRO A 127 0.29 -3.84 12.95
C PRO A 127 0.47 -4.57 14.28
N PRO A 128 -0.10 -5.77 14.44
CA PRO A 128 -0.08 -6.49 15.72
C PRO A 128 1.32 -6.72 16.30
N PHE A 129 2.33 -6.91 15.46
CA PHE A 129 3.70 -7.11 15.91
C PHE A 129 4.33 -5.83 16.50
N ALA A 130 3.84 -4.65 16.10
CA ALA A 130 4.30 -3.36 16.61
C ALA A 130 3.60 -2.96 17.93
N LYS A 131 2.42 -3.50 18.21
CA LYS A 131 1.66 -3.24 19.47
C LYS A 131 2.28 -3.89 20.70
N SER A 132 3.22 -4.79 20.54
CA SER A 132 3.86 -5.50 21.65
C SER A 132 5.01 -4.66 22.23
N GLU A 133 4.80 -4.01 23.37
CA GLU A 133 5.82 -3.24 24.12
C GLU A 133 7.12 -4.02 24.40
N ARG A 134 7.05 -5.35 24.33
CA ARG A 134 8.22 -6.22 24.56
C ARG A 134 9.06 -6.49 23.32
N ARG A 135 8.60 -6.14 22.11
CA ARG A 135 9.29 -6.46 20.85
C ARG A 135 9.79 -5.24 20.08
N CYS A 136 9.11 -4.12 20.17
CA CYS A 136 9.58 -2.84 19.64
C CYS A 136 10.34 -2.00 20.67
N GLY A 137 10.75 -2.61 21.75
CA GLY A 137 11.57 -1.93 22.75
C GLY A 137 13.03 -1.95 22.35
N ARG A 138 13.70 -0.82 22.42
CA ARG A 138 15.14 -0.56 22.35
C ARG A 138 16.02 -1.47 23.23
N GLN A 139 15.75 -2.76 23.25
CA GLN A 139 16.66 -3.78 23.74
C GLN A 139 17.23 -4.56 22.57
N SER A 140 17.84 -3.83 21.64
CA SER A 140 18.90 -4.42 20.86
C SER A 140 19.96 -4.91 21.84
N VAL A 141 20.30 -6.17 21.69
CA VAL A 141 21.54 -6.74 22.23
C VAL A 141 22.65 -5.72 22.01
N ALA A 142 23.23 -5.23 23.10
CA ALA A 142 24.15 -4.11 23.11
C ALA A 142 25.36 -4.35 22.21
N TYR A 143 25.37 -3.74 21.05
CA TYR A 143 26.60 -3.12 20.60
C TYR A 143 26.59 -1.71 21.16
N GLN A 144 27.28 -1.54 22.27
CA GLN A 144 27.60 -0.23 22.83
C GLN A 144 28.53 0.51 21.86
N PHE A 145 27.94 1.19 20.88
CA PHE A 145 28.58 2.37 20.35
C PHE A 145 28.07 3.53 21.19
N THR A 146 28.96 3.96 22.09
CA THR A 146 28.80 5.18 22.87
C THR A 146 28.83 6.37 21.90
N ASP A 147 27.70 6.77 21.37
CA ASP A 147 27.51 8.13 20.90
C ASP A 147 26.37 8.74 21.73
N ARG A 148 26.74 9.59 22.64
CA ARG A 148 25.87 10.42 23.46
C ARG A 148 25.23 11.48 22.56
N ARG A 149 24.19 11.13 21.82
CA ARG A 149 23.29 12.12 21.26
C ARG A 149 22.09 12.27 22.19
N THR A 150 21.81 13.55 22.46
CA THR A 150 20.66 14.01 23.25
C THR A 150 19.39 13.23 22.92
N PRO A 151 18.56 12.89 23.94
CA PRO A 151 17.27 12.31 23.67
C PRO A 151 16.49 13.25 22.76
N HIS A 152 16.01 12.71 21.62
CA HIS A 152 15.02 13.43 20.82
C HIS A 152 13.85 13.77 21.74
N PRO A 153 13.39 15.03 21.77
CA PRO A 153 12.12 15.35 22.40
C PRO A 153 11.06 14.43 21.76
N GLY A 154 10.29 13.75 22.58
CA GLY A 154 9.19 12.93 22.12
C GLY A 154 8.29 13.74 21.18
N PRO A 155 7.56 13.08 20.26
CA PRO A 155 6.74 13.75 19.28
C PRO A 155 5.82 14.77 19.94
N LEU A 156 5.75 15.95 19.33
CA LEU A 156 4.83 16.99 19.76
C LEU A 156 3.40 16.46 19.65
N PRO A 157 2.46 16.80 20.56
CA PRO A 157 1.12 16.23 20.61
C PRO A 157 0.21 16.50 19.40
N GLN A 158 0.71 17.02 18.29
CA GLN A 158 -0.05 17.45 17.11
C GLN A 158 0.30 16.72 15.81
N GLU A 159 1.28 15.83 15.80
CA GLU A 159 1.55 14.99 14.63
C GLU A 159 0.74 13.69 14.77
N ARG A 160 -0.44 13.64 14.15
CA ARG A 160 -1.13 12.37 13.92
C ARG A 160 -0.18 11.46 13.15
N GLU A 161 0.20 10.36 13.78
CA GLU A 161 0.98 9.32 13.13
C GLU A 161 0.07 8.58 12.14
N TRP A 162 0.30 8.77 10.84
CA TRP A 162 -0.47 8.11 9.78
C TRP A 162 0.02 6.67 9.62
N GLN A 163 -0.67 5.74 10.27
CA GLN A 163 -0.34 4.31 10.26
C GLN A 163 -0.80 3.60 8.97
N SER A 164 -1.86 4.11 8.33
CA SER A 164 -2.34 3.63 7.04
C SER A 164 -2.71 4.80 6.14
N VAL A 165 -2.36 4.71 4.86
CA VAL A 165 -2.67 5.71 3.84
C VAL A 165 -3.20 5.05 2.57
N ALA A 166 -4.09 5.76 1.86
CA ALA A 166 -4.37 5.52 0.46
C ALA A 166 -3.49 6.42 -0.41
N TYR A 167 -3.23 6.00 -1.64
CA TYR A 167 -2.55 6.82 -2.63
C TYR A 167 -3.49 7.19 -3.76
N GLN A 168 -3.57 8.48 -4.08
CA GLN A 168 -4.20 8.95 -5.31
C GLN A 168 -3.12 9.41 -6.27
N PHE A 169 -3.18 8.88 -7.49
CA PHE A 169 -2.26 9.20 -8.58
C PHE A 169 -2.97 10.01 -9.63
N MET A 170 -2.23 10.87 -10.32
CA MET A 170 -2.74 11.64 -11.44
C MET A 170 -1.70 11.66 -12.56
N ASP A 171 -2.12 11.27 -13.75
CA ASP A 171 -1.33 11.51 -14.95
C ASP A 171 -1.44 12.99 -15.32
N ARG A 172 -0.33 13.66 -15.39
CA ARG A 172 -0.25 15.10 -15.68
C ARG A 172 -0.68 15.46 -17.10
N GLN A 173 -0.52 14.52 -18.03
CA GLN A 173 -0.81 14.77 -19.46
C GLN A 173 -2.31 14.59 -19.74
N THR A 174 -2.92 13.54 -19.21
CA THR A 174 -4.34 13.21 -19.44
C THR A 174 -5.27 13.79 -18.38
N GLY A 175 -4.74 14.04 -17.17
CA GLY A 175 -5.53 14.38 -15.98
C GLY A 175 -6.24 13.17 -15.35
N GLY A 176 -6.07 11.96 -15.90
CA GLY A 176 -6.65 10.74 -15.39
C GLY A 176 -6.19 10.42 -13.97
N ARG A 177 -7.12 9.99 -13.09
CA ARG A 177 -6.85 9.76 -11.66
C ARG A 177 -7.17 8.35 -11.24
N LEU A 178 -6.22 7.75 -10.52
CA LEU A 178 -6.33 6.43 -9.90
C LEU A 178 -6.23 6.57 -8.38
N LEU A 179 -7.19 6.01 -7.65
CA LEU A 179 -7.10 5.81 -6.20
C LEU A 179 -6.76 4.36 -5.89
N VAL A 180 -5.80 4.14 -5.00
CA VAL A 180 -5.42 2.83 -4.46
C VAL A 180 -5.54 2.86 -2.95
N ALA A 181 -6.49 2.12 -2.39
CA ALA A 181 -6.83 2.07 -0.98
C ALA A 181 -7.06 0.62 -0.53
N PRO A 182 -5.99 -0.15 -0.23
CA PRO A 182 -6.10 -1.59 0.08
C PRO A 182 -6.59 -1.89 1.50
N ASP A 183 -6.41 -0.95 2.46
CA ASP A 183 -6.79 -1.12 3.87
C ASP A 183 -7.62 0.06 4.31
N VAL A 184 -8.93 -0.11 4.33
CA VAL A 184 -9.88 0.96 4.67
C VAL A 184 -10.73 0.54 5.86
N GLY A 185 -10.34 1.00 7.05
CA GLY A 185 -11.11 0.75 8.28
C GLY A 185 -12.31 1.66 8.46
N GLY A 186 -12.38 2.77 7.72
CA GLY A 186 -13.45 3.74 7.79
C GLY A 186 -13.37 4.81 6.71
N LEU A 187 -14.44 5.56 6.57
CA LEU A 187 -14.55 6.63 5.56
C LEU A 187 -14.37 8.00 6.24
N ASN A 188 -13.49 8.82 5.68
CA ASN A 188 -13.31 10.21 6.07
C ASN A 188 -13.53 11.14 4.86
N GLU A 189 -13.61 12.45 5.09
CA GLU A 189 -13.89 13.42 4.03
C GLU A 189 -12.83 13.39 2.92
N ALA A 190 -11.56 13.26 3.27
CA ALA A 190 -10.47 13.24 2.29
C ALA A 190 -10.54 12.00 1.38
N LEU A 191 -10.87 10.83 1.94
CA LEU A 191 -11.07 9.61 1.16
C LEU A 191 -12.33 9.72 0.27
N LEU A 192 -13.43 10.26 0.78
CA LEU A 192 -14.66 10.47 0.01
C LEU A 192 -14.44 11.43 -1.16
N GLU A 193 -13.68 12.52 -0.95
CA GLU A 193 -13.28 13.45 -2.01
C GLU A 193 -12.42 12.75 -3.06
N ALA A 194 -11.42 11.95 -2.63
CA ALA A 194 -10.56 11.21 -3.54
C ALA A 194 -11.34 10.15 -4.34
N LEU A 195 -12.27 9.42 -3.70
CA LEU A 195 -13.17 8.48 -4.37
C LEU A 195 -14.00 9.17 -5.46
N SER A 196 -14.60 10.32 -5.14
CA SER A 196 -15.47 11.05 -6.08
C SER A 196 -14.72 11.69 -7.25
N SER A 197 -13.44 11.98 -7.07
CA SER A 197 -12.59 12.64 -8.07
C SER A 197 -11.70 11.69 -8.88
N SER A 198 -11.82 10.36 -8.67
CA SER A 198 -11.00 9.37 -9.38
C SER A 198 -11.75 8.73 -10.55
N ASP A 199 -11.04 8.47 -11.65
CA ASP A 199 -11.54 7.76 -12.84
C ASP A 199 -11.47 6.24 -12.64
N ALA A 200 -10.50 5.77 -11.85
CA ALA A 200 -10.36 4.39 -11.46
C ALA A 200 -10.11 4.29 -9.94
N VAL A 201 -10.68 3.27 -9.32
CA VAL A 201 -10.59 3.01 -7.88
C VAL A 201 -10.23 1.55 -7.66
N LEU A 202 -9.10 1.31 -7.00
CA LEU A 202 -8.70 0.03 -6.42
C LEU A 202 -8.96 0.12 -4.92
N PHE A 203 -9.94 -0.64 -4.41
CA PHE A 203 -10.44 -0.48 -3.06
C PHE A 203 -10.36 -1.78 -2.27
N ASP A 204 -10.28 -1.65 -0.96
CA ASP A 204 -10.27 -2.74 0.00
C ASP A 204 -11.45 -3.70 -0.19
N GLY A 205 -11.13 -4.95 -0.48
CA GLY A 205 -12.07 -6.05 -0.64
C GLY A 205 -11.82 -7.20 0.32
N THR A 206 -11.12 -6.95 1.44
CA THR A 206 -10.62 -8.01 2.33
C THR A 206 -11.73 -8.94 2.79
N PHE A 207 -12.85 -8.42 3.29
CA PHE A 207 -13.95 -9.22 3.83
C PHE A 207 -15.28 -8.88 3.15
N TRP A 208 -16.10 -9.92 2.93
CA TRP A 208 -17.48 -9.75 2.46
C TRP A 208 -18.37 -9.18 3.55
N SER A 209 -18.31 -9.73 4.77
CA SER A 209 -19.08 -9.29 5.93
C SER A 209 -18.19 -9.03 7.14
N GLY A 210 -18.69 -8.22 8.08
CA GLY A 210 -17.94 -7.87 9.29
C GLY A 210 -17.56 -9.08 10.15
N ASP A 211 -18.37 -10.09 10.16
CA ASP A 211 -18.27 -11.31 10.96
C ASP A 211 -17.68 -12.52 10.20
N GLU A 212 -17.19 -12.33 8.98
CA GLU A 212 -16.75 -13.40 8.08
C GLU A 212 -15.79 -14.40 8.75
N LEU A 213 -14.77 -13.89 9.43
CA LEU A 213 -13.78 -14.76 10.09
C LEU A 213 -14.36 -15.55 11.27
N GLN A 214 -15.44 -15.09 11.91
CA GLN A 214 -16.09 -15.79 13.01
C GLN A 214 -16.73 -17.11 12.54
N GLY A 215 -17.10 -17.19 11.25
CA GLY A 215 -17.56 -18.41 10.60
C GLY A 215 -16.46 -19.47 10.45
N VAL A 216 -15.19 -19.07 10.46
CA VAL A 216 -14.02 -19.97 10.33
C VAL A 216 -13.36 -20.21 11.68
N LYS A 217 -13.21 -19.16 12.48
CA LYS A 217 -12.57 -19.19 13.79
C LYS A 217 -13.46 -18.49 14.82
N PRO A 218 -14.09 -19.24 15.73
CA PRO A 218 -14.89 -18.65 16.80
C PRO A 218 -14.12 -17.59 17.59
N ASN A 219 -14.75 -16.47 17.88
CA ASN A 219 -14.15 -15.29 18.55
C ASN A 219 -13.04 -14.59 17.75
N ALA A 220 -12.97 -14.76 16.42
CA ALA A 220 -12.14 -13.90 15.59
C ALA A 220 -12.63 -12.45 15.68
N PRO A 221 -11.72 -11.46 15.57
CA PRO A 221 -12.12 -10.04 15.54
C PRO A 221 -13.01 -9.75 14.31
N GLU A 222 -13.84 -8.72 14.41
CA GLU A 222 -14.59 -8.21 13.28
C GLU A 222 -13.67 -7.50 12.26
N ALA A 223 -14.13 -7.39 11.02
CA ALA A 223 -13.39 -6.74 9.93
C ALA A 223 -12.94 -5.33 10.33
N THR A 224 -13.81 -4.54 10.97
CA THR A 224 -13.51 -3.17 11.43
C THR A 224 -12.45 -3.13 12.53
N GLU A 225 -12.41 -4.12 13.41
CA GLU A 225 -11.36 -4.24 14.44
C GLU A 225 -10.00 -4.56 13.85
N MET A 226 -9.99 -5.15 12.65
CA MET A 226 -8.78 -5.43 11.88
C MET A 226 -8.41 -4.32 10.90
N GLY A 227 -9.18 -3.24 10.82
CA GLY A 227 -8.91 -2.10 9.95
C GLY A 227 -9.54 -2.20 8.56
N HIS A 228 -10.58 -3.02 8.38
CA HIS A 228 -11.23 -3.23 7.08
C HIS A 228 -12.73 -2.92 7.12
N LEU A 229 -13.20 -2.21 6.10
CA LEU A 229 -14.61 -1.97 5.86
C LEU A 229 -15.18 -3.11 5.01
N ALA A 230 -16.08 -3.91 5.57
CA ALA A 230 -16.67 -5.03 4.84
C ALA A 230 -17.38 -4.59 3.55
N ILE A 231 -17.36 -5.44 2.52
CA ILE A 231 -17.94 -5.16 1.21
C ILE A 231 -19.46 -4.96 1.33
N ARG A 232 -20.18 -5.95 1.86
CA ARG A 232 -21.65 -6.03 1.86
C ARG A 232 -22.30 -4.80 2.51
N ASP A 233 -21.92 -4.52 3.72
CA ASP A 233 -22.59 -3.53 4.57
C ASP A 233 -21.85 -2.19 4.65
N GLY A 234 -20.66 -2.11 4.02
CA GLY A 234 -19.79 -0.94 4.07
C GLY A 234 -19.56 -0.29 2.71
N SER A 235 -18.75 -0.90 1.86
CA SER A 235 -18.24 -0.23 0.66
C SER A 235 -19.05 -0.44 -0.61
N LEU A 236 -19.79 -1.55 -0.76
CA LEU A 236 -20.46 -1.91 -2.02
C LEU A 236 -21.45 -0.84 -2.49
N GLY A 237 -22.33 -0.40 -1.57
CA GLY A 237 -23.36 0.59 -1.89
C GLY A 237 -22.79 1.98 -2.19
N LEU A 238 -21.64 2.32 -1.60
CA LEU A 238 -20.91 3.56 -1.86
C LEU A 238 -20.25 3.51 -3.23
N LEU A 239 -19.41 2.50 -3.45
CA LEU A 239 -18.63 2.38 -4.69
C LEU A 239 -19.54 2.18 -5.92
N GLY A 240 -20.65 1.46 -5.76
CA GLY A 240 -21.64 1.29 -6.84
C GLY A 240 -22.18 2.61 -7.40
N LYS A 241 -22.24 3.67 -6.56
CA LYS A 241 -22.76 4.99 -6.97
C LYS A 241 -21.70 5.93 -7.55
N LEU A 242 -20.40 5.58 -7.46
CA LEU A 242 -19.34 6.41 -8.01
C LEU A 242 -19.41 6.46 -9.54
N ALA A 243 -19.08 7.63 -10.08
CA ALA A 243 -18.97 7.85 -11.54
C ALA A 243 -17.68 7.26 -12.14
N ALA A 244 -16.75 6.79 -11.31
CA ALA A 244 -15.51 6.17 -11.74
C ALA A 244 -15.76 5.06 -12.77
N ARG A 245 -15.00 5.06 -13.86
CA ARG A 245 -15.16 4.09 -14.97
C ARG A 245 -14.74 2.69 -14.56
N ARG A 246 -13.78 2.59 -13.63
CA ARG A 246 -13.26 1.32 -13.11
C ARG A 246 -13.32 1.33 -11.60
N LYS A 247 -13.97 0.34 -11.04
CA LYS A 247 -14.13 0.13 -9.61
C LYS A 247 -13.78 -1.32 -9.31
N ILE A 248 -12.67 -1.54 -8.63
CA ILE A 248 -12.07 -2.86 -8.51
C ILE A 248 -11.78 -3.14 -7.05
N TYR A 249 -12.30 -4.23 -6.52
CA TYR A 249 -11.89 -4.75 -5.23
C TYR A 249 -10.55 -5.47 -5.34
N ILE A 250 -9.63 -5.11 -4.48
CA ILE A 250 -8.30 -5.70 -4.31
C ILE A 250 -8.11 -6.13 -2.85
N HIS A 251 -6.95 -6.70 -2.51
CA HIS A 251 -6.62 -7.07 -1.13
C HIS A 251 -7.67 -8.02 -0.51
N ILE A 252 -7.98 -9.10 -1.21
CA ILE A 252 -9.08 -10.00 -0.87
C ILE A 252 -8.57 -11.16 -0.02
N ASN A 253 -9.15 -11.35 1.18
CA ASN A 253 -8.80 -12.47 2.03
C ASN A 253 -9.29 -13.80 1.42
N ASN A 254 -8.54 -14.86 1.67
CA ASN A 254 -8.83 -16.21 1.15
C ASN A 254 -10.14 -16.81 1.69
N THR A 255 -10.73 -16.25 2.75
CA THR A 255 -12.05 -16.63 3.26
C THR A 255 -13.20 -15.93 2.56
N ASN A 256 -12.91 -14.86 1.80
CA ASN A 256 -13.95 -14.05 1.19
C ASN A 256 -14.65 -14.79 0.05
N PRO A 257 -15.98 -15.00 0.13
CA PRO A 257 -16.73 -15.75 -0.88
C PRO A 257 -16.73 -15.11 -2.27
N VAL A 258 -16.37 -13.82 -2.41
CA VAL A 258 -16.26 -13.18 -3.75
C VAL A 258 -15.16 -13.80 -4.62
N LEU A 259 -14.25 -14.59 -4.06
CA LEU A 259 -13.22 -15.31 -4.80
C LEU A 259 -13.82 -16.47 -5.61
N ALA A 260 -14.96 -17.01 -5.20
CA ALA A 260 -15.64 -18.05 -5.95
C ALA A 260 -16.43 -17.44 -7.12
N PRO A 261 -16.13 -17.80 -8.39
CA PRO A 261 -16.73 -17.15 -9.56
C PRO A 261 -18.27 -17.24 -9.59
N ASP A 262 -18.84 -18.32 -9.08
CA ASP A 262 -20.27 -18.59 -9.12
C ASP A 262 -20.98 -18.22 -7.80
N SER A 263 -20.33 -17.49 -6.90
CA SER A 263 -20.93 -17.08 -5.63
C SER A 263 -21.98 -15.96 -5.82
N PRO A 264 -23.04 -15.94 -5.00
CA PRO A 264 -23.98 -14.84 -5.00
C PRO A 264 -23.32 -13.51 -4.60
N GLU A 265 -22.26 -13.55 -3.79
CA GLU A 265 -21.46 -12.40 -3.37
C GLU A 265 -20.72 -11.80 -4.57
N ARG A 266 -20.09 -12.64 -5.39
CA ARG A 266 -19.45 -12.21 -6.64
C ARG A 266 -20.47 -11.57 -7.58
N ALA A 267 -21.62 -12.20 -7.77
CA ALA A 267 -22.69 -11.68 -8.59
C ALA A 267 -23.22 -10.32 -8.08
N ALA A 268 -23.28 -10.12 -6.77
CA ALA A 268 -23.67 -8.84 -6.17
C ALA A 268 -22.66 -7.72 -6.47
N VAL A 269 -21.36 -8.01 -6.38
CA VAL A 269 -20.28 -7.07 -6.75
C VAL A 269 -20.40 -6.66 -8.22
N GLU A 270 -20.53 -7.63 -9.11
CA GLU A 270 -20.65 -7.41 -10.56
C GLU A 270 -21.92 -6.65 -10.93
N SER A 271 -23.05 -6.95 -10.29
CA SER A 271 -24.33 -6.26 -10.49
C SER A 271 -24.28 -4.79 -10.03
N ALA A 272 -23.43 -4.46 -9.07
CA ALA A 272 -23.18 -3.08 -8.65
C ALA A 272 -22.17 -2.34 -9.55
N GLY A 273 -21.72 -2.98 -10.64
CA GLY A 273 -20.78 -2.40 -11.61
C GLY A 273 -19.35 -2.34 -11.11
N LEU A 274 -18.97 -3.24 -10.19
CA LEU A 274 -17.60 -3.41 -9.72
C LEU A 274 -16.99 -4.71 -10.27
N VAL A 275 -15.67 -4.80 -10.20
CA VAL A 275 -14.88 -5.97 -10.58
C VAL A 275 -14.13 -6.49 -9.35
N VAL A 276 -14.02 -7.79 -9.21
CA VAL A 276 -13.07 -8.41 -8.28
C VAL A 276 -11.75 -8.55 -9.00
N GLY A 277 -10.70 -7.91 -8.47
CA GLY A 277 -9.36 -7.89 -9.06
C GLY A 277 -8.75 -9.29 -9.15
N SER A 278 -7.91 -9.48 -10.13
CA SER A 278 -7.10 -10.69 -10.31
C SER A 278 -5.68 -10.30 -10.69
N ASP A 279 -4.73 -11.17 -10.41
CA ASP A 279 -3.34 -10.97 -10.84
C ASP A 279 -3.26 -10.82 -12.36
N GLY A 280 -2.42 -9.93 -12.82
CA GLY A 280 -2.26 -9.62 -14.23
C GLY A 280 -3.35 -8.71 -14.83
N LEU A 281 -4.26 -8.16 -14.02
CA LEU A 281 -5.22 -7.17 -14.51
C LEU A 281 -4.51 -5.88 -14.90
N GLU A 282 -4.62 -5.51 -16.17
CA GLU A 282 -4.05 -4.28 -16.72
C GLU A 282 -5.13 -3.35 -17.25
N PHE A 283 -4.92 -2.06 -17.12
CA PHE A 283 -5.78 -1.04 -17.72
C PHE A 283 -5.07 0.31 -17.85
N GLU A 284 -5.58 1.14 -18.74
CA GLU A 284 -5.17 2.53 -18.94
C GLU A 284 -6.25 3.49 -18.37
N LEU A 285 -5.79 4.70 -17.96
CA LEU A 285 -6.63 5.78 -17.44
C LEU A 285 -7.00 6.79 -18.54
#